data_bd1e94e05b73c50fa6fe84e11049d078
#
_entry.id   bd1e94e05b73c50fa6fe84e11049d078
#
_cell.length_a   1.000
_cell.length_b   1.000
_cell.length_c   1.000
_cell.angle_alpha   90.00
_cell.angle_beta   90.00
_cell.angle_gamma   90.00
#
_symmetry.space_group_name_H-M   'P 1'
#
loop_
_entity.id
_entity.type
_entity.pdbx_description
1 polymer ?
#
loop_
_entity_poly.entity_id
_entity_poly.type
_entity_poly.pdbx_seq_one_letter_code
_entity_poly.pdbx_strand_id
1 'polypeptide(L)' 'MALGSGEDGLDFTRIILAHAKRHLNPGGIVVVEIGHNRDELEAAYPQLPFTWLDTQAGDQYVFMLRYEELPD' A
#
# COMPACT_ATOMS: atom_id res chain seq x y z
N MET A 1 -1.80 1.59 21.78
CA MET A 1 -2.88 1.64 20.80
C MET A 1 -2.69 0.57 19.75
N ALA A 2 -3.73 -0.11 19.44
CA ALA A 2 -3.64 -1.21 18.49
C ALA A 2 -3.81 -0.70 17.08
N LEU A 3 -2.72 -0.31 16.48
CA LEU A 3 -2.74 0.11 15.09
C LEU A 3 -2.78 -1.10 14.19
N GLY A 4 -3.52 -1.01 13.13
CA GLY A 4 -3.53 -2.06 12.14
C GLY A 4 -4.19 -3.33 12.60
N SER A 5 -5.07 -3.23 13.55
CA SER A 5 -5.74 -4.41 14.07
C SER A 5 -6.99 -4.78 13.30
N GLY A 6 -7.17 -4.21 12.13
CA GLY A 6 -8.30 -4.59 11.29
C GLY A 6 -8.28 -6.06 10.97
N GLU A 7 -9.43 -6.63 10.78
CA GLU A 7 -9.55 -8.06 10.57
C GLU A 7 -8.88 -8.52 9.29
N ASP A 8 -8.85 -7.65 8.29
CA ASP A 8 -8.22 -7.97 7.03
C ASP A 8 -6.75 -7.52 6.97
N GLY A 9 -6.27 -6.91 8.05
CA GLY A 9 -4.89 -6.46 8.10
C GLY A 9 -4.57 -5.26 7.23
N LEU A 10 -5.58 -4.60 6.68
CA LEU A 10 -5.36 -3.51 5.74
C LEU A 10 -5.58 -2.12 6.33
N ASP A 11 -5.98 -2.02 7.59
CA ASP A 11 -6.31 -0.71 8.16
C ASP A 11 -5.14 0.26 8.03
N PHE A 12 -3.95 -0.21 8.35
CA PHE A 12 -2.76 0.62 8.29
C PHE A 12 -2.47 1.07 6.87
N THR A 13 -2.57 0.13 5.94
CA THR A 13 -2.35 0.43 4.53
C THR A 13 -3.38 1.42 4.00
N ARG A 14 -4.64 1.29 4.41
CA ARG A 14 -5.66 2.25 4.02
C ARG A 14 -5.34 3.64 4.49
N ILE A 15 -4.86 3.77 5.72
CA ILE A 15 -4.47 5.07 6.25
C ILE A 15 -3.32 5.66 5.42
N ILE A 16 -2.34 4.85 5.12
CA ILE A 16 -1.21 5.30 4.31
C ILE A 16 -1.69 5.78 2.95
N LEU A 17 -2.52 5.00 2.28
CA LEU A 17 -2.99 5.36 0.94
C LEU A 17 -3.88 6.60 0.97
N ALA A 18 -4.67 6.77 2.03
CA ALA A 18 -5.54 7.92 2.13
C ALA A 18 -4.77 9.23 2.30
N HIS A 19 -3.56 9.16 2.86
CA HIS A 19 -2.80 10.36 3.17
C HIS A 19 -1.56 10.54 2.32
N ALA A 20 -1.15 9.52 1.58
CA ALA A 20 0.13 9.57 0.89
C ALA A 20 0.21 10.72 -0.11
N LYS A 21 -0.87 10.96 -0.85
CA LYS A 21 -0.84 11.98 -1.89
C LYS A 21 -0.61 13.37 -1.32
N ARG A 22 -1.08 13.60 -0.10
CA ARG A 22 -0.87 14.89 0.57
C ARG A 22 0.58 15.13 0.94
N HIS A 23 1.33 14.06 1.13
CA HIS A 23 2.69 14.14 1.62
C HIS A 23 3.73 13.95 0.53
N LEU A 24 3.28 13.68 -0.69
CA LEU A 24 4.18 13.52 -1.81
C LEU A 24 4.08 14.72 -2.74
N ASN A 25 5.20 15.02 -3.38
CA ASN A 25 5.20 15.98 -4.48
C ASN A 25 4.92 15.24 -5.79
N PRO A 26 4.43 15.94 -6.80
CA PRO A 26 4.30 15.33 -8.11
C PRO A 26 5.63 14.71 -8.55
N GLY A 27 5.54 13.50 -9.06
CA GLY A 27 6.73 12.73 -9.40
C GLY A 27 7.29 11.89 -8.26
N GLY A 28 6.74 12.03 -7.05
CA GLY A 28 7.18 11.21 -5.93
C GLY A 28 6.62 9.81 -5.98
N ILE A 29 7.15 8.95 -5.11
CA ILE A 29 6.67 7.58 -4.99
C ILE A 29 6.46 7.26 -3.52
N VAL A 30 5.60 6.27 -3.29
CA VAL A 30 5.42 5.68 -1.97
C VAL A 30 5.72 4.19 -2.07
N VAL A 31 6.44 3.68 -1.09
CA VAL A 31 6.78 2.26 -1.02
C VAL A 31 6.26 1.75 0.32
N VAL A 32 5.49 0.67 0.26
CA VAL A 32 4.83 0.13 1.45
C VAL A 32 5.09 -1.36 1.53
N GLU A 33 5.44 -1.80 2.73
CA GLU A 33 5.61 -3.21 3.00
C GLU A 33 4.37 -3.74 3.71
N ILE A 34 3.84 -4.83 3.20
CA ILE A 34 2.71 -5.51 3.85
C ILE A 34 3.09 -6.96 4.10
N GLY A 35 2.37 -7.60 4.99
CA GLY A 35 2.60 -9.01 5.27
C GLY A 35 2.07 -9.88 4.15
N HIS A 36 0.98 -10.59 4.42
CA HIS A 36 0.47 -11.59 3.49
C HIS A 36 -0.94 -11.26 2.99
N ASN A 37 -1.27 -9.97 2.93
CA ASN A 37 -2.63 -9.54 2.57
C ASN A 37 -2.69 -8.96 1.16
N ARG A 38 -1.84 -9.46 0.28
CA ARG A 38 -1.77 -8.91 -1.07
C ARG A 38 -3.09 -9.06 -1.82
N ASP A 39 -3.70 -10.23 -1.75
CA ASP A 39 -4.93 -10.47 -2.49
C ASP A 39 -6.05 -9.58 -1.97
N GLU A 40 -6.14 -9.43 -0.66
CA GLU A 40 -7.14 -8.56 -0.06
C GLU A 40 -6.93 -7.11 -0.48
N LEU A 41 -5.68 -6.69 -0.53
CA LEU A 41 -5.37 -5.32 -0.92
C LEU A 41 -5.75 -5.08 -2.38
N GLU A 42 -5.43 -6.00 -3.25
CA GLU A 42 -5.77 -5.85 -4.66
C GLU A 42 -7.28 -5.85 -4.87
N ALA A 43 -7.99 -6.63 -4.09
CA ALA A 43 -9.44 -6.66 -4.17
C ALA A 43 -10.06 -5.36 -3.65
N ALA A 44 -9.46 -4.77 -2.62
CA ALA A 44 -9.97 -3.52 -2.05
C ALA A 44 -9.71 -2.33 -2.97
N TYR A 45 -8.65 -2.38 -3.75
CA TYR A 45 -8.27 -1.26 -4.62
C TYR A 45 -8.02 -1.77 -6.04
N PRO A 46 -9.06 -2.25 -6.73
CA PRO A 46 -8.84 -2.87 -8.03
C PRO A 46 -8.35 -1.91 -9.11
N GLN A 47 -8.52 -0.61 -8.89
CA GLN A 47 -8.08 0.38 -9.88
C GLN A 47 -6.65 0.83 -9.67
N LEU A 48 -6.03 0.51 -8.55
CA LEU A 48 -4.67 0.97 -8.30
C LEU A 48 -3.67 0.05 -8.98
N PRO A 49 -2.76 0.63 -9.75
CA PRO A 49 -1.75 -0.17 -10.47
C PRO A 49 -0.54 -0.45 -9.58
N PHE A 50 -0.73 -1.28 -8.57
CA PHE A 50 0.37 -1.63 -7.68
C PHE A 50 1.54 -2.20 -8.47
N THR A 51 2.74 -1.71 -8.17
CA THR A 51 3.96 -2.32 -8.67
C THR A 51 4.55 -3.15 -7.53
N TRP A 52 4.51 -4.46 -7.67
CA TRP A 52 5.01 -5.37 -6.67
C TRP A 52 6.49 -5.58 -6.88
N LEU A 53 7.28 -5.33 -5.84
CA LEU A 53 8.72 -5.42 -5.92
C LEU A 53 9.16 -6.77 -5.39
N ASP A 54 10.18 -7.34 -6.04
CA ASP A 54 10.77 -8.57 -5.53
C ASP A 54 11.56 -8.25 -4.28
N THR A 55 11.33 -9.06 -3.25
CA THR A 55 12.12 -8.98 -2.03
C THR A 55 12.70 -10.35 -1.75
N GLN A 56 13.79 -10.37 -1.01
CA GLN A 56 14.37 -11.63 -0.58
C GLN A 56 13.89 -12.02 0.80
N ALA A 57 12.94 -11.30 1.33
CA ALA A 57 12.46 -11.53 2.69
C ALA A 57 11.42 -12.63 2.77
N GLY A 58 11.08 -13.27 1.67
CA GLY A 58 10.22 -14.43 1.71
C GLY A 58 8.75 -14.08 1.81
N ASP A 59 8.24 -13.95 3.00
CA ASP A 59 6.81 -13.87 3.21
C ASP A 59 6.24 -12.47 3.09
N GLN A 60 7.07 -11.48 2.84
CA GLN A 60 6.61 -10.10 2.83
C GLN A 60 6.48 -9.59 1.41
N TYR A 61 5.51 -8.72 1.23
CA TYR A 61 5.27 -8.10 -0.06
C TYR A 61 5.52 -6.61 0.06
N VAL A 62 6.18 -6.05 -0.94
CA VAL A 62 6.46 -4.62 -1.01
C VAL A 62 5.87 -4.10 -2.30
N PHE A 63 5.10 -3.03 -2.23
CA PHE A 63 4.58 -2.41 -3.44
C PHE A 63 4.99 -0.95 -3.51
N MET A 64 4.97 -0.43 -4.73
CA MET A 64 5.27 0.96 -5.00
C MET A 64 4.11 1.56 -5.79
N LEU A 65 3.78 2.80 -5.46
CA LEU A 65 2.85 3.58 -6.24
C LEU A 65 3.44 4.96 -6.45
N ARG A 66 3.20 5.52 -7.63
CA ARG A 66 3.60 6.88 -7.92
C ARG A 66 2.51 7.85 -7.49
N TYR A 67 2.92 9.10 -7.30
CA TYR A 67 1.98 10.15 -6.91
C TYR A 67 0.75 10.15 -7.82
N GLU A 68 0.98 10.05 -9.12
CA GLU A 68 -0.10 10.11 -10.09
C GLU A 68 -1.02 8.90 -10.04
N GLU A 69 -0.59 7.83 -9.41
CA GLU A 69 -1.37 6.60 -9.31
C GLU A 69 -2.18 6.52 -8.03
N LEU A 70 -1.93 7.42 -7.10
CA LEU A 70 -2.58 7.38 -5.80
C LEU A 70 -4.02 7.89 -5.88
N PRO A 71 -4.90 7.37 -5.03
CA PRO A 71 -6.25 7.91 -4.94
C PRO A 71 -6.23 9.30 -4.33
N ASP A 72 -7.20 10.09 -4.70
CA ASP A 72 -7.37 11.44 -4.15
C ASP A 72 -7.86 11.41 -2.71
#